data_918875115abba56f97e4ac91c14dae1c
#
_entry.id   918875115abba56f97e4ac91c14dae1c
#
_cell.length_a   1.000
_cell.length_b   1.000
_cell.length_c   1.000
_cell.angle_alpha   90.00
_cell.angle_beta   90.00
_cell.angle_gamma   90.00
#
_symmetry.space_group_name_H-M   'P 1'
#
loop_
_entity.id
_entity.type
_entity.pdbx_description
1 polymer ?
#
loop_
_entity_poly.entity_id
_entity_poly.type
_entity_poly.pdbx_seq_one_letter_code
_entity_poly.pdbx_strand_id
1 'polypeptide(L)'
;VTSDGVPVEPMPALVRTARVVLIVQVVASVLGLVVMGGVLAAAASAPSLFLLLFLLPAVVLVVMVLLVLRWGSRRSFVRWAAVAVEAILGGGNLVSMVLAERFVWASLPLSVLLPLGVAGALLTAPAARWFDR
;
A
#
# COMPACT_ATOMS: atom_id res chain seq x y z
N VAL A 1 22.74 -5.24 -19.11
CA VAL A 1 24.08 -5.85 -18.97
C VAL A 1 24.88 -4.96 -18.02
N THR A 2 25.39 -5.54 -16.93
CA THR A 2 26.35 -4.87 -16.06
C THR A 2 27.71 -4.77 -16.75
N SER A 3 28.62 -3.91 -16.24
CA SER A 3 30.00 -3.77 -16.74
C SER A 3 30.74 -5.12 -16.87
N ASP A 4 30.31 -6.15 -16.14
CA ASP A 4 30.91 -7.47 -16.11
C ASP A 4 30.23 -8.49 -17.04
N GLY A 5 29.33 -8.03 -17.94
CA GLY A 5 28.66 -8.89 -18.93
C GLY A 5 27.60 -9.85 -18.34
N VAL A 6 27.29 -9.74 -17.04
CA VAL A 6 26.27 -10.58 -16.41
C VAL A 6 24.86 -10.08 -16.82
N PRO A 7 23.97 -10.96 -17.36
CA PRO A 7 22.62 -10.58 -17.72
C PRO A 7 21.87 -10.08 -16.48
N VAL A 8 21.36 -8.84 -16.56
CA VAL A 8 20.47 -8.32 -15.50
C VAL A 8 19.16 -9.07 -15.57
N GLU A 9 18.88 -9.89 -14.58
CA GLU A 9 17.62 -10.64 -14.52
C GLU A 9 16.43 -9.68 -14.48
N PRO A 10 15.47 -9.78 -15.42
CA PRO A 10 14.33 -8.88 -15.48
C PRO A 10 13.44 -9.06 -14.25
N MET A 11 12.82 -7.96 -13.82
CA MET A 11 11.87 -7.97 -12.71
C MET A 11 10.70 -8.92 -13.05
N PRO A 12 10.35 -9.89 -12.18
CA PRO A 12 9.21 -10.75 -12.38
C PRO A 12 7.91 -9.96 -12.62
N ALA A 13 7.05 -10.43 -13.51
CA ALA A 13 5.81 -9.74 -13.86
C ALA A 13 4.94 -9.44 -12.62
N LEU A 14 4.82 -10.40 -11.69
CA LEU A 14 4.07 -10.23 -10.44
C LEU A 14 4.62 -9.08 -9.57
N VAL A 15 5.95 -8.97 -9.47
CA VAL A 15 6.60 -7.90 -8.68
C VAL A 15 6.37 -6.54 -9.34
N ARG A 16 6.42 -6.49 -10.66
CA ARG A 16 6.12 -5.28 -11.44
C ARG A 16 4.65 -4.86 -11.28
N THR A 17 3.72 -5.82 -11.38
CA THR A 17 2.30 -5.55 -11.17
C THR A 17 2.03 -5.06 -9.74
N ALA A 18 2.59 -5.71 -8.73
CA ALA A 18 2.48 -5.27 -7.34
C ALA A 18 2.96 -3.84 -7.15
N ARG A 19 4.10 -3.47 -7.76
CA ARG A 19 4.62 -2.09 -7.74
C ARG A 19 3.64 -1.09 -8.37
N VAL A 20 3.08 -1.42 -9.54
CA VAL A 20 2.12 -0.54 -10.22
C VAL A 20 0.87 -0.35 -9.37
N VAL A 21 0.32 -1.42 -8.80
CA VAL A 21 -0.84 -1.34 -7.90
C VAL A 21 -0.53 -0.47 -6.68
N LEU A 22 0.63 -0.63 -6.07
CA LEU A 22 1.06 0.18 -4.93
C LEU A 22 1.18 1.67 -5.28
N ILE A 23 1.69 1.99 -6.47
CA ILE A 23 1.72 3.38 -6.97
C ILE A 23 0.30 3.94 -7.14
N VAL A 24 -0.61 3.16 -7.72
CA VAL A 24 -2.03 3.55 -7.87
C VAL A 24 -2.66 3.80 -6.50
N GLN A 25 -2.42 2.94 -5.53
CA GLN A 25 -2.90 3.13 -4.16
C GLN A 25 -2.33 4.39 -3.51
N VAL A 26 -1.04 4.70 -3.70
CA VAL A 26 -0.42 5.95 -3.23
C VAL A 26 -1.13 7.16 -3.82
N VAL A 27 -1.35 7.18 -5.14
CA VAL A 27 -2.05 8.29 -5.80
C VAL A 27 -3.49 8.44 -5.27
N ALA A 28 -4.23 7.34 -5.16
CA ALA A 28 -5.58 7.34 -4.61
C ALA A 28 -5.61 7.83 -3.15
N SER A 29 -4.62 7.43 -2.34
CA SER A 29 -4.49 7.87 -0.95
C SER A 29 -4.17 9.36 -0.82
N VAL A 30 -3.34 9.91 -1.70
CA VAL A 30 -3.07 11.36 -1.76
C VAL A 30 -4.36 12.12 -2.07
N LEU A 31 -5.11 11.70 -3.10
CA LEU A 31 -6.38 12.31 -3.45
C LEU A 31 -7.39 12.22 -2.30
N GLY A 32 -7.49 11.06 -1.66
CA GLY A 32 -8.34 10.86 -0.48
C GLY A 32 -7.99 11.78 0.68
N LEU A 33 -6.69 11.96 0.98
CA LEU A 33 -6.24 12.89 2.02
C LEU A 33 -6.52 14.35 1.68
N VAL A 34 -6.36 14.75 0.41
CA VAL A 34 -6.68 16.12 -0.02
C VAL A 34 -8.18 16.41 0.14
N VAL A 35 -9.03 15.50 -0.30
CA VAL A 35 -10.49 15.63 -0.15
C VAL A 35 -10.89 15.66 1.32
N MET A 36 -10.36 14.72 2.12
CA MET A 36 -10.62 14.66 3.57
C MET A 36 -10.14 15.93 4.27
N GLY A 37 -8.94 16.40 3.96
CA GLY A 37 -8.39 17.65 4.51
C GLY A 37 -9.28 18.86 4.20
N GLY A 38 -9.81 18.95 2.99
CA GLY A 38 -10.77 19.99 2.61
C GLY A 38 -12.08 19.93 3.41
N VAL A 39 -12.65 18.73 3.57
CA VAL A 39 -13.86 18.53 4.38
C VAL A 39 -13.61 18.89 5.85
N LEU A 40 -12.46 18.48 6.41
CA LEU A 40 -12.10 18.78 7.78
C LEU A 40 -11.86 20.27 8.02
N ALA A 41 -11.21 20.97 7.09
CA ALA A 41 -11.01 22.42 7.16
C ALA A 41 -12.34 23.18 7.17
N ALA A 42 -13.35 22.67 6.44
CA ALA A 42 -14.69 23.25 6.43
C ALA A 42 -15.50 22.95 7.72
N ALA A 43 -15.21 21.84 8.40
CA ALA A 43 -15.97 21.36 9.56
C ALA A 43 -15.44 21.84 10.93
N ALA A 44 -14.52 22.75 11.00
CA ALA A 44 -13.70 23.38 12.08
C ALA A 44 -14.10 23.26 13.59
N SER A 45 -14.99 22.35 13.99
CA SER A 45 -15.59 22.31 15.33
C SER A 45 -15.00 21.28 16.32
N ALA A 46 -14.09 20.39 15.89
CA ALA A 46 -13.48 19.39 16.80
C ALA A 46 -12.04 19.02 16.37
N PRO A 47 -11.01 19.84 16.73
CA PRO A 47 -9.66 19.70 16.16
C PRO A 47 -8.92 18.42 16.57
N SER A 48 -9.11 17.90 17.78
CA SER A 48 -8.28 16.78 18.28
C SER A 48 -8.60 15.43 17.66
N LEU A 49 -9.87 15.06 17.55
CA LEU A 49 -10.29 13.79 16.95
C LEU A 49 -9.98 13.77 15.44
N PHE A 50 -10.18 14.90 14.77
CA PHE A 50 -9.87 15.07 13.37
C PHE A 50 -8.38 14.95 13.08
N LEU A 51 -7.53 15.52 13.92
CA LEU A 51 -6.08 15.37 13.80
C LEU A 51 -5.65 13.90 13.86
N LEU A 52 -6.22 13.12 14.77
CA LEU A 52 -5.94 11.69 14.88
C LEU A 52 -6.42 10.92 13.64
N LEU A 53 -7.62 11.20 13.16
CA LEU A 53 -8.20 10.56 11.96
C LEU A 53 -7.43 10.89 10.68
N PHE A 54 -6.78 12.06 10.63
CA PHE A 54 -5.96 12.48 9.51
C PHE A 54 -4.52 11.94 9.60
N LEU A 55 -3.95 11.92 10.80
CA LEU A 55 -2.55 11.57 11.03
C LEU A 55 -2.27 10.10 10.66
N LEU A 56 -3.14 9.17 11.04
CA LEU A 56 -2.93 7.76 10.77
C LEU A 56 -2.84 7.44 9.26
N PRO A 57 -3.81 7.86 8.41
CA PRO A 57 -3.69 7.68 6.96
C PRO A 57 -2.49 8.40 6.36
N ALA A 58 -2.12 9.57 6.88
CA ALA A 58 -0.94 10.30 6.42
C ALA A 58 0.36 9.53 6.70
N VAL A 59 0.51 8.95 7.88
CA VAL A 59 1.66 8.10 8.22
C VAL A 59 1.72 6.87 7.32
N VAL A 60 0.60 6.20 7.11
CA VAL A 60 0.53 5.04 6.19
C VAL A 60 0.94 5.44 4.78
N LEU A 61 0.46 6.59 4.29
CA LEU A 61 0.84 7.11 2.97
C LEU A 61 2.35 7.36 2.88
N VAL A 62 2.96 7.98 3.89
CA VAL A 62 4.42 8.21 3.93
C VAL A 62 5.17 6.87 3.85
N VAL A 63 4.74 5.88 4.62
CA VAL A 63 5.36 4.54 4.57
C VAL A 63 5.22 3.92 3.18
N MET A 64 4.05 3.99 2.55
CA MET A 64 3.83 3.47 1.20
C MET A 64 4.72 4.17 0.16
N VAL A 65 4.85 5.51 0.23
CA VAL A 65 5.75 6.29 -0.64
C VAL A 65 7.20 5.84 -0.46
N LEU A 66 7.66 5.69 0.77
CA LEU A 66 9.02 5.22 1.07
C LEU A 66 9.26 3.80 0.53
N LEU A 67 8.26 2.91 0.61
CA LEU A 67 8.34 1.56 0.05
C LEU A 67 8.46 1.60 -1.48
N VAL A 68 7.67 2.44 -2.16
CA VAL A 68 7.75 2.62 -3.62
C VAL A 68 9.12 3.15 -4.03
N LEU A 69 9.65 4.16 -3.32
CA LEU A 69 10.97 4.75 -3.60
C LEU A 69 12.11 3.75 -3.36
N ARG A 70 11.99 2.91 -2.34
CA ARG A 70 12.99 1.89 -2.00
C ARG A 70 12.80 0.55 -2.70
N TRP A 71 11.80 0.42 -3.57
CA TRP A 71 11.49 -0.83 -4.27
C TRP A 71 12.69 -1.40 -5.05
N GLY A 72 13.49 -0.53 -5.65
CA GLY A 72 14.69 -0.91 -6.39
C GLY A 72 15.85 -1.43 -5.53
N SER A 73 15.80 -1.27 -4.21
CA SER A 73 16.88 -1.72 -3.32
C SER A 73 16.97 -3.24 -3.17
N ARG A 74 15.98 -4.00 -3.66
CA ARG A 74 15.92 -5.48 -3.62
C ARG A 74 16.14 -6.09 -2.24
N ARG A 75 15.83 -5.36 -1.17
CA ARG A 75 16.02 -5.84 0.21
C ARG A 75 14.78 -6.57 0.69
N SER A 76 14.97 -7.71 1.36
CA SER A 76 13.90 -8.50 1.97
C SER A 76 13.02 -7.67 2.92
N PHE A 77 13.64 -6.71 3.64
CA PHE A 77 12.90 -5.77 4.49
C PHE A 77 11.81 -5.00 3.74
N VAL A 78 12.09 -4.51 2.51
CA VAL A 78 11.10 -3.76 1.70
C VAL A 78 9.91 -4.65 1.35
N ARG A 79 10.17 -5.92 0.99
CA ARG A 79 9.12 -6.90 0.74
C ARG A 79 8.24 -7.13 1.95
N TRP A 80 8.85 -7.44 3.10
CA TRP A 80 8.09 -7.72 4.32
C TRP A 80 7.35 -6.50 4.87
N ALA A 81 7.93 -5.31 4.76
CA ALA A 81 7.27 -4.08 5.12
C ALA A 81 6.05 -3.80 4.22
N ALA A 82 6.17 -4.03 2.90
CA ALA A 82 5.05 -3.91 1.98
C ALA A 82 3.94 -4.93 2.30
N VAL A 83 4.29 -6.21 2.53
CA VAL A 83 3.33 -7.24 2.94
C VAL A 83 2.60 -6.84 4.22
N ALA A 84 3.33 -6.35 5.23
CA ALA A 84 2.75 -5.94 6.51
C ALA A 84 1.77 -4.77 6.33
N VAL A 85 2.16 -3.73 5.59
CA VAL A 85 1.29 -2.57 5.33
C VAL A 85 0.02 -2.98 4.59
N GLU A 86 0.16 -3.77 3.52
CA GLU A 86 -0.97 -4.22 2.72
C GLU A 86 -1.91 -5.17 3.50
N ALA A 87 -1.35 -6.06 4.33
CA ALA A 87 -2.13 -6.94 5.19
C ALA A 87 -2.91 -6.14 6.25
N ILE A 88 -2.29 -5.11 6.83
CA ILE A 88 -2.96 -4.23 7.81
C ILE A 88 -4.07 -3.42 7.11
N LEU A 89 -3.81 -2.86 5.93
CA LEU A 89 -4.81 -2.10 5.18
C LEU A 89 -5.99 -2.97 4.75
N GLY A 90 -5.72 -4.09 4.08
CA GLY A 90 -6.76 -5.00 3.60
C GLY A 90 -7.51 -5.68 4.74
N GLY A 91 -6.79 -6.20 5.73
CA GLY A 91 -7.37 -6.83 6.92
C GLY A 91 -8.14 -5.84 7.80
N GLY A 92 -7.59 -4.65 8.04
CA GLY A 92 -8.24 -3.59 8.80
C GLY A 92 -9.54 -3.12 8.14
N ASN A 93 -9.55 -2.93 6.82
CA ASN A 93 -10.76 -2.60 6.08
C ASN A 93 -11.81 -3.71 6.15
N LEU A 94 -11.39 -4.97 6.02
CA LEU A 94 -12.29 -6.11 6.14
C LEU A 94 -12.93 -6.18 7.54
N VAL A 95 -12.11 -6.07 8.58
CA VAL A 95 -12.61 -6.05 9.97
C VAL A 95 -13.56 -4.89 10.19
N SER A 96 -13.24 -3.70 9.70
CA SER A 96 -14.10 -2.52 9.81
C SER A 96 -15.45 -2.71 9.13
N MET A 97 -15.48 -3.35 7.95
CA MET A 97 -16.73 -3.68 7.25
C MET A 97 -17.60 -4.66 8.03
N VAL A 98 -16.98 -5.67 8.63
CA VAL A 98 -17.68 -6.67 9.42
C VAL A 98 -18.25 -6.06 10.71
N LEU A 99 -17.44 -5.29 11.44
CA LEU A 99 -17.86 -4.66 12.70
C LEU A 99 -18.90 -3.55 12.52
N ALA A 100 -18.85 -2.82 11.41
CA ALA A 100 -19.81 -1.76 11.12
C ALA A 100 -21.12 -2.29 10.52
N GLU A 101 -21.23 -3.60 10.27
CA GLU A 101 -22.38 -4.24 9.58
C GLU A 101 -22.73 -3.57 8.23
N ARG A 102 -21.77 -2.82 7.67
CA ARG A 102 -21.91 -2.08 6.42
C ARG A 102 -21.06 -2.71 5.33
N PHE A 103 -21.61 -3.74 4.72
CA PHE A 103 -20.95 -4.42 3.62
C PHE A 103 -21.22 -3.67 2.31
N VAL A 104 -20.30 -2.76 1.94
CA VAL A 104 -20.39 -2.02 0.68
C VAL A 104 -19.65 -2.80 -0.40
N TRP A 105 -20.36 -3.60 -1.15
CA TRP A 105 -19.81 -4.47 -2.21
C TRP A 105 -18.96 -3.70 -3.24
N ALA A 106 -19.35 -2.46 -3.56
CA ALA A 106 -18.63 -1.64 -4.53
C ALA A 106 -17.22 -1.22 -4.09
N SER A 107 -16.98 -1.11 -2.78
CA SER A 107 -15.66 -0.72 -2.25
C SER A 107 -14.73 -1.92 -1.97
N LEU A 108 -15.29 -3.13 -1.86
CA LEU A 108 -14.55 -4.34 -1.51
C LEU A 108 -13.36 -4.63 -2.44
N PRO A 109 -13.46 -4.50 -3.79
CA PRO A 109 -12.33 -4.73 -4.66
C PRO A 109 -11.14 -3.80 -4.38
N LEU A 110 -11.39 -2.52 -4.16
CA LEU A 110 -10.34 -1.51 -3.98
C LEU A 110 -9.78 -1.50 -2.56
N SER A 111 -10.63 -1.69 -1.55
CA SER A 111 -10.23 -1.53 -0.14
C SER A 111 -9.71 -2.82 0.51
N VAL A 112 -10.07 -3.98 -0.02
CA VAL A 112 -9.69 -5.29 0.55
C VAL A 112 -8.93 -6.15 -0.46
N LEU A 113 -9.50 -6.38 -1.66
CA LEU A 113 -8.89 -7.32 -2.61
C LEU A 113 -7.58 -6.82 -3.19
N LEU A 114 -7.45 -5.51 -3.49
CA LEU A 114 -6.20 -4.95 -3.99
C LEU A 114 -5.05 -5.07 -2.97
N PRO A 115 -5.19 -4.59 -1.72
CA PRO A 115 -4.14 -4.75 -0.72
C PRO A 115 -3.75 -6.21 -0.47
N LEU A 116 -4.73 -7.08 -0.26
CA LEU A 116 -4.47 -8.50 -0.03
C LEU A 116 -3.87 -9.20 -1.25
N GLY A 117 -4.27 -8.79 -2.47
CA GLY A 117 -3.67 -9.27 -3.72
C GLY A 117 -2.20 -8.88 -3.85
N VAL A 118 -1.83 -7.65 -3.50
CA VAL A 118 -0.43 -7.21 -3.46
C VAL A 118 0.36 -7.99 -2.42
N ALA A 119 -0.17 -8.13 -1.21
CA ALA A 119 0.47 -8.94 -0.16
C ALA A 119 0.68 -10.39 -0.62
N GLY A 120 -0.34 -11.02 -1.22
CA GLY A 120 -0.25 -12.37 -1.77
C GLY A 120 0.79 -12.48 -2.89
N ALA A 121 0.83 -11.53 -3.82
CA ALA A 121 1.82 -11.51 -4.90
C ALA A 121 3.27 -11.40 -4.37
N LEU A 122 3.49 -10.60 -3.32
CA LEU A 122 4.80 -10.44 -2.69
C LEU A 122 5.24 -11.65 -1.85
N LEU A 123 4.31 -12.50 -1.43
CA LEU A 123 4.61 -13.75 -0.72
C LEU A 123 5.03 -14.89 -1.66
N THR A 124 4.91 -14.73 -2.97
CA THR A 124 5.29 -15.76 -3.95
C THR A 124 6.81 -15.99 -4.01
N ALA A 125 7.22 -17.21 -4.41
CA ALA A 125 8.63 -17.56 -4.57
C ALA A 125 9.39 -16.68 -5.58
N PRO A 126 8.83 -16.25 -6.72
CA PRO A 126 9.48 -15.31 -7.62
C PRO A 126 9.77 -13.94 -6.97
N ALA A 127 8.84 -13.43 -6.16
CA ALA A 127 9.05 -12.18 -5.42
C ALA A 127 10.14 -12.35 -4.35
N ALA A 128 10.13 -13.46 -3.60
CA ALA A 128 11.17 -13.76 -2.62
C ALA A 128 12.55 -13.73 -3.27
N ARG A 129 12.75 -14.47 -4.37
CA ARG A 129 14.03 -14.50 -5.08
C ARG A 129 14.49 -13.14 -5.62
N TRP A 130 13.54 -12.25 -5.96
CA TRP A 130 13.86 -10.90 -6.43
C TRP A 130 14.38 -10.00 -5.30
N PHE A 131 13.79 -10.09 -4.11
CA PHE A 131 14.13 -9.23 -2.97
C PHE A 131 15.23 -9.80 -2.05
N ASP A 132 15.55 -11.08 -2.13
CA ASP A 132 16.53 -11.73 -1.25
C ASP A 132 17.96 -11.76 -1.85
N ARG A 133 18.32 -10.73 -2.63
CA ARG A 133 19.63 -10.59 -3.27
C ARG A 133 20.44 -9.42 -2.70
#